data_a771c7fc48127e01647b658223d377ad
#
_entry.id   a771c7fc48127e01647b658223d377ad
#
_cell.length_a   1.000
_cell.length_b   1.000
_cell.length_c   1.000
_cell.angle_alpha   90.00
_cell.angle_beta   90.00
_cell.angle_gamma   90.00
#
_symmetry.space_group_name_H-M   'P 1'
#
loop_
_entity.id
_entity.type
_entity.pdbx_description
1 polymer ?
#
loop_
_entity_poly.entity_id
_entity_poly.type
_entity_poly.pdbx_seq_one_letter_code
_entity_poly.pdbx_strand_id
1 'polypeptide(L)'
;MFLIRKFEERDVPDCAMCFYESFFDCPLTENDKAFLRDYAQVLAEKCSFTYVAESEGQVVGFIIGHYKKDFDKALAKLHDVKPHYKAWFRCFFKFAFGGYKMSAPFKAQFDVFYKKLKENGKDTPLACDCELMALCSRRDYRKGLGTALWNAFRKRCEESGVKTVRVFTDTDATYTFYEKRGFKFVWEKPYSFGMLGKSLVYEIKLNRG
;
A
#
# COMPACT_ATOMS: atom_id res chain seq x y z
N MET A 1 -4.19 0.54 22.74
CA MET A 1 -5.42 0.67 21.92
C MET A 1 -5.07 1.54 20.72
N PHE A 2 -5.45 1.17 19.47
CA PHE A 2 -5.12 1.97 18.28
C PHE A 2 -6.26 2.92 17.95
N LEU A 3 -5.94 4.19 17.71
CA LEU A 3 -6.85 5.16 17.11
C LEU A 3 -6.74 5.03 15.59
N ILE A 4 -7.82 4.61 14.92
CA ILE A 4 -7.87 4.56 13.46
C ILE A 4 -8.51 5.85 12.94
N ARG A 5 -7.78 6.58 12.11
CA ARG A 5 -8.24 7.84 11.51
C ARG A 5 -7.79 7.98 10.05
N LYS A 6 -8.32 8.97 9.36
CA LYS A 6 -7.86 9.33 8.02
C LYS A 6 -6.41 9.83 8.07
N PHE A 7 -5.69 9.58 6.98
CA PHE A 7 -4.35 10.11 6.76
C PHE A 7 -4.35 11.64 6.69
N GLU A 8 -3.34 12.26 7.26
CA GLU A 8 -3.00 13.67 7.16
C GLU A 8 -1.56 13.84 6.68
N GLU A 9 -1.22 14.99 6.07
CA GLU A 9 0.13 15.21 5.51
C GLU A 9 1.23 15.09 6.57
N ARG A 10 0.94 15.44 7.82
CA ARG A 10 1.87 15.27 8.96
C ARG A 10 2.26 13.82 9.24
N ASP A 11 1.50 12.85 8.74
CA ASP A 11 1.73 11.41 8.97
C ASP A 11 2.78 10.82 8.02
N VAL A 12 3.18 11.58 6.99
CA VAL A 12 4.13 11.10 5.96
C VAL A 12 5.42 10.51 6.54
N PRO A 13 6.10 11.15 7.52
CA PRO A 13 7.34 10.60 8.06
C PRO A 13 7.14 9.21 8.71
N ASP A 14 6.08 9.04 9.49
CA ASP A 14 5.79 7.78 10.16
C ASP A 14 5.31 6.71 9.17
N CYS A 15 4.47 7.08 8.19
CA CYS A 15 4.07 6.18 7.11
C CYS A 15 5.27 5.69 6.30
N ALA A 16 6.25 6.55 6.03
CA ALA A 16 7.50 6.16 5.38
C ALA A 16 8.26 5.09 6.19
N MET A 17 8.30 5.23 7.51
CA MET A 17 8.94 4.23 8.38
C MET A 17 8.13 2.95 8.49
N CYS A 18 6.78 3.01 8.53
CA CYS A 18 5.94 1.82 8.45
C CYS A 18 6.16 1.06 7.14
N PHE A 19 6.27 1.79 6.02
CA PHE A 19 6.58 1.21 4.72
C PHE A 19 7.96 0.56 4.71
N TYR A 20 8.98 1.26 5.18
CA TYR A 20 10.33 0.72 5.28
C TYR A 20 10.36 -0.59 6.09
N GLU A 21 9.82 -0.59 7.29
CA GLU A 21 9.84 -1.77 8.16
C GLU A 21 8.99 -2.96 7.64
N SER A 22 8.09 -2.70 6.70
CA SER A 22 7.29 -3.75 6.07
C SER A 22 8.02 -4.44 4.91
N PHE A 23 8.93 -3.74 4.22
CA PHE A 23 9.51 -4.24 2.97
C PHE A 23 11.04 -4.28 2.95
N PHE A 24 11.72 -3.63 3.89
CA PHE A 24 13.18 -3.49 3.89
C PHE A 24 13.76 -3.77 5.26
N ASP A 25 15.04 -4.17 5.28
CA ASP A 25 15.78 -4.49 6.52
C ASP A 25 17.21 -3.93 6.55
N CYS A 26 17.64 -3.22 5.49
CA CYS A 26 18.97 -2.61 5.41
C CYS A 26 19.06 -1.31 6.24
N PRO A 27 20.24 -0.89 6.68
CA PRO A 27 20.42 0.42 7.32
C PRO A 27 20.02 1.57 6.38
N LEU A 28 19.35 2.60 6.93
CA LEU A 28 18.94 3.79 6.19
C LEU A 28 19.88 4.97 6.42
N THR A 29 20.24 5.64 5.33
CA THR A 29 20.81 7.00 5.36
C THR A 29 19.70 8.06 5.38
N GLU A 30 20.05 9.33 5.65
CA GLU A 30 19.09 10.43 5.58
C GLU A 30 18.54 10.65 4.15
N ASN A 31 19.34 10.35 3.12
CA ASN A 31 18.87 10.39 1.74
C ASN A 31 17.83 9.28 1.43
N ASP A 32 18.01 8.08 1.99
CA ASP A 32 17.05 7.00 1.86
C ASP A 32 15.73 7.35 2.55
N LYS A 33 15.80 7.95 3.74
CA LYS A 33 14.61 8.44 4.47
C LYS A 33 13.90 9.56 3.70
N ALA A 34 14.65 10.46 3.06
CA ALA A 34 14.06 11.50 2.23
C ALA A 34 13.30 10.93 1.02
N PHE A 35 13.88 9.93 0.36
CA PHE A 35 13.20 9.20 -0.72
C PHE A 35 11.94 8.50 -0.21
N LEU A 36 12.03 7.78 0.91
CA LEU A 36 10.90 7.06 1.50
C LEU A 36 9.74 7.99 1.87
N ARG A 37 10.03 9.19 2.39
CA ARG A 37 9.01 10.22 2.68
C ARG A 37 8.30 10.68 1.40
N ASP A 38 9.06 11.04 0.36
CA ASP A 38 8.47 11.45 -0.92
C ASP A 38 7.65 10.31 -1.55
N TYR A 39 8.12 9.06 -1.47
CA TYR A 39 7.42 7.88 -1.97
C TYR A 39 6.12 7.59 -1.20
N ALA A 40 6.15 7.63 0.13
CA ALA A 40 4.96 7.44 0.97
C ALA A 40 3.91 8.51 0.69
N GLN A 41 4.33 9.77 0.51
CA GLN A 41 3.44 10.87 0.14
C GLN A 41 2.80 10.62 -1.24
N VAL A 42 3.58 10.19 -2.25
CA VAL A 42 3.05 9.82 -3.57
C VAL A 42 2.00 8.73 -3.48
N LEU A 43 2.24 7.69 -2.67
CA LEU A 43 1.26 6.61 -2.48
C LEU A 43 -0.04 7.15 -1.87
N ALA A 44 0.05 7.97 -0.81
CA ALA A 44 -1.11 8.51 -0.13
C ALA A 44 -1.92 9.47 -1.01
N GLU A 45 -1.24 10.34 -1.79
CA GLU A 45 -1.89 11.34 -2.65
C GLU A 45 -2.50 10.76 -3.92
N LYS A 46 -1.95 9.65 -4.43
CA LYS A 46 -2.41 9.02 -5.68
C LYS A 46 -3.60 8.10 -5.47
N CYS A 47 -3.81 7.64 -4.26
CA CYS A 47 -4.84 6.65 -3.94
C CYS A 47 -6.14 7.30 -3.48
N SER A 48 -7.25 6.55 -3.55
CA SER A 48 -8.58 7.09 -3.29
C SER A 48 -8.84 7.38 -1.82
N PHE A 49 -8.25 6.58 -0.91
CA PHE A 49 -8.33 6.80 0.54
C PHE A 49 -7.20 6.09 1.29
N THR A 50 -6.83 6.65 2.43
CA THR A 50 -5.80 6.10 3.31
C THR A 50 -6.23 6.26 4.77
N TYR A 51 -6.12 5.18 5.55
CA TYR A 51 -6.27 5.19 6.98
C TYR A 51 -4.96 4.91 7.67
N VAL A 52 -4.73 5.58 8.79
CA VAL A 52 -3.59 5.37 9.67
C VAL A 52 -4.05 4.83 11.01
N ALA A 53 -3.19 4.08 11.65
CA ALA A 53 -3.35 3.65 13.04
C ALA A 53 -2.33 4.40 13.90
N GLU A 54 -2.84 5.14 14.86
CA GLU A 54 -2.04 5.92 15.81
C GLU A 54 -2.01 5.21 17.17
N SER A 55 -0.85 5.19 17.80
CA SER A 55 -0.62 4.74 19.17
C SER A 55 0.32 5.72 19.84
N GLU A 56 -0.07 6.24 21.00
CA GLU A 56 0.75 7.18 21.79
C GLU A 56 1.21 8.42 21.00
N GLY A 57 0.35 8.93 20.11
CA GLY A 57 0.63 10.12 19.30
C GLY A 57 1.52 9.86 18.06
N GLN A 58 1.91 8.62 17.79
CA GLN A 58 2.71 8.22 16.62
C GLN A 58 1.90 7.31 15.69
N VAL A 59 2.04 7.49 14.39
CA VAL A 59 1.48 6.55 13.41
C VAL A 59 2.34 5.28 13.36
N VAL A 60 1.69 4.14 13.65
CA VAL A 60 2.34 2.82 13.74
C VAL A 60 1.93 1.86 12.65
N GLY A 61 1.02 2.28 11.77
CA GLY A 61 0.63 1.52 10.58
C GLY A 61 -0.35 2.29 9.72
N PHE A 62 -0.51 1.85 8.48
CA PHE A 62 -1.46 2.43 7.53
C PHE A 62 -1.99 1.39 6.55
N ILE A 63 -3.14 1.71 5.96
CA ILE A 63 -3.76 0.94 4.88
C ILE A 63 -4.24 1.89 3.78
N ILE A 64 -4.01 1.51 2.53
CA ILE A 64 -4.33 2.33 1.36
C ILE A 64 -5.29 1.58 0.45
N GLY A 65 -6.36 2.26 0.00
CA GLY A 65 -7.32 1.80 -0.97
C GLY A 65 -7.36 2.66 -2.22
N HIS A 66 -7.51 2.00 -3.36
CA HIS A 66 -7.66 2.68 -4.64
C HIS A 66 -8.85 2.12 -5.41
N TYR A 67 -9.84 2.97 -5.70
CA TYR A 67 -10.97 2.58 -6.54
C TYR A 67 -10.53 2.44 -7.99
N LYS A 68 -11.00 1.40 -8.67
CA LYS A 68 -10.68 1.20 -10.08
C LYS A 68 -11.48 2.14 -10.97
N LYS A 69 -10.96 2.40 -12.16
CA LYS A 69 -11.29 3.53 -13.05
C LYS A 69 -12.79 3.77 -13.29
N ASP A 70 -13.58 2.73 -13.44
CA ASP A 70 -15.01 2.89 -13.70
C ASP A 70 -15.80 3.19 -12.42
N PHE A 71 -15.35 2.65 -11.30
CA PHE A 71 -15.89 2.89 -9.98
C PHE A 71 -15.45 4.26 -9.45
N ASP A 72 -14.22 4.67 -9.74
CA ASP A 72 -13.61 5.93 -9.33
C ASP A 72 -14.36 7.16 -9.85
N LYS A 73 -14.82 7.14 -11.12
CA LYS A 73 -15.59 8.24 -11.71
C LYS A 73 -16.92 8.48 -10.99
N ALA A 74 -17.60 7.40 -10.58
CA ALA A 74 -18.86 7.51 -9.85
C ALA A 74 -18.65 8.01 -8.41
N LEU A 75 -17.51 7.72 -7.80
CA LEU A 75 -17.19 8.02 -6.42
C LEU A 75 -16.20 9.18 -6.23
N ALA A 76 -15.83 9.88 -7.30
CA ALA A 76 -14.85 10.98 -7.23
C ALA A 76 -15.22 12.06 -6.19
N LYS A 77 -16.50 12.23 -5.87
CA LYS A 77 -17.01 13.15 -4.83
C LYS A 77 -16.74 12.62 -3.40
N LEU A 78 -16.46 11.33 -3.26
CA LEU A 78 -16.24 10.64 -1.99
C LEU A 78 -14.75 10.40 -1.71
N HIS A 79 -13.85 10.86 -2.58
CA HIS A 79 -12.42 10.77 -2.35
C HIS A 79 -12.05 11.63 -1.15
N ASP A 80 -11.34 11.03 -0.21
CA ASP A 80 -10.87 11.73 1.00
C ASP A 80 -9.82 12.79 0.66
N VAL A 81 -9.05 12.53 -0.40
CA VAL A 81 -8.05 13.46 -0.94
C VAL A 81 -8.31 13.59 -2.44
N LYS A 82 -8.39 14.83 -2.94
CA LYS A 82 -8.37 15.05 -4.38
C LYS A 82 -7.02 14.59 -4.90
N PRO A 83 -6.97 13.65 -5.86
CA PRO A 83 -5.69 13.23 -6.43
C PRO A 83 -4.96 14.45 -6.96
N HIS A 84 -3.84 14.79 -6.35
CA HIS A 84 -2.95 15.81 -6.87
C HIS A 84 -1.58 15.19 -7.08
N TYR A 85 -0.93 15.60 -8.14
CA TYR A 85 0.29 14.97 -8.59
C TYR A 85 1.56 15.73 -8.17
N LYS A 86 1.47 16.66 -7.21
CA LYS A 86 2.60 17.49 -6.78
C LYS A 86 3.76 16.64 -6.23
N ALA A 87 3.45 15.72 -5.32
CA ALA A 87 4.47 14.82 -4.76
C ALA A 87 5.02 13.88 -5.85
N TRP A 88 4.15 13.40 -6.75
CA TRP A 88 4.59 12.57 -7.87
C TRP A 88 5.57 13.31 -8.79
N PHE A 89 5.26 14.54 -9.21
CA PHE A 89 6.16 15.36 -10.03
C PHE A 89 7.48 15.62 -9.30
N ARG A 90 7.42 16.00 -8.01
CA ARG A 90 8.61 16.21 -7.20
C ARG A 90 9.48 14.96 -7.12
N CYS A 91 8.88 13.81 -6.84
CA CYS A 91 9.57 12.53 -6.77
C CYS A 91 10.16 12.14 -8.12
N PHE A 92 9.39 12.28 -9.21
CA PHE A 92 9.84 11.99 -10.57
C PHE A 92 11.05 12.85 -10.98
N PHE A 93 10.98 14.16 -10.80
CA PHE A 93 12.08 15.06 -11.15
C PHE A 93 13.34 14.78 -10.33
N LYS A 94 13.20 14.59 -9.00
CA LYS A 94 14.34 14.19 -8.18
C LYS A 94 14.97 12.88 -8.62
N PHE A 95 14.14 11.91 -9.00
CA PHE A 95 14.61 10.60 -9.49
C PHE A 95 15.34 10.75 -10.84
N ALA A 96 14.72 11.44 -11.81
CA ALA A 96 15.24 11.62 -13.16
C ALA A 96 16.56 12.43 -13.19
N PHE A 97 16.72 13.41 -12.31
CA PHE A 97 17.92 14.27 -12.26
C PHE A 97 18.91 13.86 -11.16
N GLY A 98 18.83 12.63 -10.63
CA GLY A 98 19.79 12.13 -9.65
C GLY A 98 19.73 12.82 -8.27
N GLY A 99 18.59 13.45 -7.94
CA GLY A 99 18.37 14.14 -6.68
C GLY A 99 18.27 13.24 -5.44
N TYR A 100 18.10 11.91 -5.65
CA TYR A 100 18.16 10.93 -4.57
C TYR A 100 19.49 10.17 -4.63
N LYS A 101 20.35 10.42 -3.64
CA LYS A 101 21.60 9.67 -3.44
C LYS A 101 21.32 8.49 -2.52
N MET A 102 20.52 7.52 -2.99
CA MET A 102 20.22 6.32 -2.22
C MET A 102 21.48 5.51 -1.93
N SER A 103 21.58 4.95 -0.73
CA SER A 103 22.63 4.01 -0.38
C SER A 103 22.55 2.74 -1.24
N ALA A 104 23.68 2.11 -1.51
CA ALA A 104 23.72 0.92 -2.36
C ALA A 104 22.87 -0.24 -1.78
N PRO A 105 22.89 -0.54 -0.46
CA PRO A 105 22.04 -1.58 0.12
C PRO A 105 20.55 -1.29 -0.04
N PHE A 106 20.12 -0.06 0.24
CA PHE A 106 18.71 0.32 0.12
C PHE A 106 18.26 0.29 -1.35
N LYS A 107 19.07 0.83 -2.26
CA LYS A 107 18.78 0.82 -3.69
C LYS A 107 18.59 -0.60 -4.21
N ALA A 108 19.45 -1.53 -3.83
CA ALA A 108 19.36 -2.94 -4.26
C ALA A 108 18.02 -3.57 -3.81
N GLN A 109 17.61 -3.39 -2.56
CA GLN A 109 16.33 -3.90 -2.07
C GLN A 109 15.14 -3.20 -2.73
N PHE A 110 15.22 -1.88 -2.94
CA PHE A 110 14.15 -1.12 -3.60
C PHE A 110 13.99 -1.52 -5.07
N ASP A 111 15.08 -1.79 -5.79
CA ASP A 111 15.03 -2.25 -7.19
C ASP A 111 14.31 -3.61 -7.30
N VAL A 112 14.54 -4.53 -6.34
CA VAL A 112 13.83 -5.80 -6.26
C VAL A 112 12.34 -5.58 -5.97
N PHE A 113 12.03 -4.79 -4.95
CA PHE A 113 10.64 -4.42 -4.60
C PHE A 113 9.92 -3.82 -5.81
N TYR A 114 10.55 -2.90 -6.52
CA TYR A 114 9.95 -2.23 -7.68
C TYR A 114 9.73 -3.18 -8.88
N LYS A 115 10.63 -4.16 -9.09
CA LYS A 115 10.43 -5.21 -10.09
C LYS A 115 9.20 -6.06 -9.75
N LYS A 116 9.07 -6.50 -8.49
CA LYS A 116 7.88 -7.23 -8.02
C LYS A 116 6.61 -6.41 -8.23
N LEU A 117 6.61 -5.14 -7.84
CA LEU A 117 5.47 -4.24 -8.01
C LEU A 117 5.07 -4.06 -9.48
N LYS A 118 6.02 -4.02 -10.41
CA LYS A 118 5.74 -3.93 -11.86
C LYS A 118 5.12 -5.19 -12.44
N GLU A 119 5.38 -6.34 -11.86
CA GLU A 119 4.78 -7.61 -12.29
C GLU A 119 3.42 -7.86 -11.68
N ASN A 120 3.15 -7.26 -10.52
CA ASN A 120 1.87 -7.37 -9.85
C ASN A 120 0.76 -6.81 -10.75
N GLY A 121 -0.24 -7.64 -11.01
CA GLY A 121 -1.40 -7.24 -11.78
C GLY A 121 -1.25 -7.24 -13.31
N LYS A 122 -0.04 -7.49 -13.85
CA LYS A 122 0.08 -7.77 -15.28
C LYS A 122 -0.63 -9.09 -15.60
N ASP A 123 -1.46 -9.05 -16.63
CA ASP A 123 -2.16 -10.22 -17.14
C ASP A 123 -3.25 -10.78 -16.20
N THR A 124 -3.67 -10.05 -15.17
CA THR A 124 -4.76 -10.49 -14.31
C THR A 124 -6.10 -10.26 -15.01
N PRO A 125 -6.85 -11.32 -15.36
CA PRO A 125 -8.00 -11.21 -16.28
C PRO A 125 -9.27 -10.63 -15.65
N LEU A 126 -9.27 -10.35 -14.34
CA LEU A 126 -10.49 -10.03 -13.61
C LEU A 126 -10.55 -8.55 -13.20
N ALA A 127 -11.70 -7.92 -13.42
CA ALA A 127 -11.99 -6.59 -12.91
C ALA A 127 -12.30 -6.64 -11.40
N CYS A 128 -11.97 -5.57 -10.67
CA CYS A 128 -12.40 -5.37 -9.28
C CYS A 128 -12.81 -3.92 -9.08
N ASP A 129 -13.61 -3.65 -8.04
CA ASP A 129 -14.07 -2.28 -7.75
C ASP A 129 -13.00 -1.50 -6.99
N CYS A 130 -12.31 -2.15 -6.07
CA CYS A 130 -11.28 -1.54 -5.23
C CYS A 130 -10.05 -2.45 -5.09
N GLU A 131 -8.89 -1.83 -5.04
CA GLU A 131 -7.62 -2.50 -4.76
C GLU A 131 -7.10 -2.07 -3.38
N LEU A 132 -6.72 -3.04 -2.56
CA LEU A 132 -5.90 -2.82 -1.37
C LEU A 132 -4.46 -2.69 -1.84
N MET A 133 -3.98 -1.43 -1.92
CA MET A 133 -2.67 -1.10 -2.49
C MET A 133 -1.51 -1.37 -1.54
N ALA A 134 -1.71 -1.13 -0.24
CA ALA A 134 -0.71 -1.36 0.78
C ALA A 134 -1.37 -1.54 2.15
N LEU A 135 -0.78 -2.40 2.96
CA LEU A 135 -1.03 -2.55 4.40
C LEU A 135 0.34 -2.67 5.07
N CYS A 136 0.75 -1.64 5.77
CA CYS A 136 2.06 -1.52 6.36
C CYS A 136 1.97 -1.25 7.86
N SER A 137 2.94 -1.74 8.61
CA SER A 137 3.01 -1.51 10.06
C SER A 137 4.45 -1.49 10.56
N ARG A 138 4.68 -0.78 11.66
CA ARG A 138 5.89 -0.92 12.47
C ARG A 138 6.00 -2.34 12.99
N ARG A 139 7.21 -2.88 13.08
CA ARG A 139 7.44 -4.29 13.47
C ARG A 139 6.92 -4.62 14.85
N ASP A 140 7.05 -3.70 15.80
CA ASP A 140 6.67 -3.90 17.19
C ASP A 140 5.15 -3.84 17.44
N TYR A 141 4.37 -3.33 16.46
CA TYR A 141 2.93 -3.09 16.61
C TYR A 141 2.05 -4.06 15.80
N ARG A 142 2.57 -5.17 15.32
CA ARG A 142 1.83 -6.07 14.41
C ARG A 142 0.61 -6.74 15.02
N LYS A 143 0.59 -6.97 16.34
CA LYS A 143 -0.50 -7.71 17.01
C LYS A 143 -1.80 -6.90 17.01
N GLY A 144 -2.79 -7.36 16.27
CA GLY A 144 -4.12 -6.75 16.18
C GLY A 144 -4.24 -5.54 15.25
N LEU A 145 -3.14 -4.83 14.95
CA LEU A 145 -3.11 -3.61 14.16
C LEU A 145 -3.69 -3.81 12.75
N GLY A 146 -3.20 -4.81 12.04
CA GLY A 146 -3.68 -5.11 10.69
C GLY A 146 -5.19 -5.42 10.65
N THR A 147 -5.74 -6.02 11.71
CA THR A 147 -7.18 -6.25 11.82
C THR A 147 -7.95 -4.94 12.00
N ALA A 148 -7.46 -4.04 12.85
CA ALA A 148 -8.10 -2.75 13.06
C ALA A 148 -8.11 -1.90 11.78
N LEU A 149 -6.98 -1.82 11.07
CA LEU A 149 -6.88 -1.13 9.78
C LEU A 149 -7.78 -1.77 8.71
N TRP A 150 -7.79 -3.11 8.61
CA TRP A 150 -8.66 -3.82 7.68
C TRP A 150 -10.15 -3.53 7.95
N ASN A 151 -10.58 -3.51 9.20
CA ASN A 151 -11.97 -3.24 9.54
C ASN A 151 -12.40 -1.82 9.11
N ALA A 152 -11.55 -0.82 9.28
CA ALA A 152 -11.81 0.54 8.80
C ALA A 152 -11.86 0.60 7.27
N PHE A 153 -10.92 -0.05 6.60
CA PHE A 153 -10.89 -0.16 5.14
C PHE A 153 -12.16 -0.84 4.60
N ARG A 154 -12.52 -1.98 5.17
CA ARG A 154 -13.71 -2.74 4.78
C ARG A 154 -14.97 -1.90 4.95
N LYS A 155 -15.14 -1.25 6.11
CA LYS A 155 -16.28 -0.36 6.37
C LYS A 155 -16.36 0.73 5.30
N ARG A 156 -15.23 1.38 4.95
CA ARG A 156 -15.18 2.38 3.89
C ARG A 156 -15.62 1.82 2.53
N CYS A 157 -15.16 0.63 2.18
CA CYS A 157 -15.56 -0.04 0.94
C CYS A 157 -17.07 -0.33 0.93
N GLU A 158 -17.62 -0.85 2.02
CA GLU A 158 -19.06 -1.15 2.15
C GLU A 158 -19.91 0.13 2.03
N GLU A 159 -19.54 1.22 2.72
CA GLU A 159 -20.19 2.52 2.64
C GLU A 159 -20.14 3.12 1.23
N SER A 160 -19.09 2.84 0.47
CA SER A 160 -18.91 3.27 -0.90
C SER A 160 -19.59 2.35 -1.93
N GLY A 161 -20.23 1.25 -1.51
CA GLY A 161 -20.90 0.29 -2.39
C GLY A 161 -19.95 -0.61 -3.17
N VAL A 162 -18.69 -0.74 -2.75
CA VAL A 162 -17.70 -1.66 -3.31
C VAL A 162 -18.18 -3.10 -3.10
N LYS A 163 -18.20 -3.89 -4.17
CA LYS A 163 -18.60 -5.31 -4.14
C LYS A 163 -17.39 -6.24 -4.09
N THR A 164 -16.28 -5.83 -4.72
CA THR A 164 -15.08 -6.66 -4.84
C THR A 164 -13.84 -5.88 -4.45
N VAL A 165 -13.06 -6.45 -3.54
CA VAL A 165 -11.74 -5.93 -3.17
C VAL A 165 -10.68 -6.94 -3.55
N ARG A 166 -9.61 -6.46 -4.15
CA ARG A 166 -8.47 -7.28 -4.54
C ARG A 166 -7.19 -6.78 -3.90
N VAL A 167 -6.29 -7.70 -3.62
CA VAL A 167 -4.93 -7.42 -3.17
C VAL A 167 -3.93 -8.18 -4.04
N PHE A 168 -2.88 -7.50 -4.44
CA PHE A 168 -1.69 -8.11 -5.03
C PHE A 168 -0.65 -8.27 -3.92
N THR A 169 -0.11 -9.47 -3.82
CA THR A 169 0.89 -9.84 -2.81
C THR A 169 1.89 -10.82 -3.43
N ASP A 170 2.76 -11.39 -2.64
CA ASP A 170 3.71 -12.39 -3.10
C ASP A 170 3.96 -13.48 -2.06
N THR A 171 4.71 -14.50 -2.45
CA THR A 171 5.06 -15.64 -1.58
C THR A 171 5.96 -15.27 -0.41
N ASP A 172 6.63 -14.11 -0.44
CA ASP A 172 7.50 -13.63 0.63
C ASP A 172 6.72 -12.82 1.68
N ALA A 173 5.51 -12.35 1.30
CA ALA A 173 4.64 -11.60 2.19
C ALA A 173 3.81 -12.50 3.10
N THR A 174 3.21 -11.93 4.14
CA THR A 174 2.30 -12.63 5.05
C THR A 174 0.90 -12.76 4.41
N TYR A 175 0.79 -13.43 3.26
CA TYR A 175 -0.47 -13.57 2.51
C TYR A 175 -1.56 -14.31 3.29
N THR A 176 -1.21 -15.18 4.24
CA THR A 176 -2.16 -15.86 5.15
C THR A 176 -2.98 -14.87 5.98
N PHE A 177 -2.55 -13.63 6.11
CA PHE A 177 -3.34 -12.54 6.70
C PHE A 177 -4.65 -12.33 5.93
N TYR A 178 -4.61 -12.37 4.61
CA TYR A 178 -5.77 -12.17 3.74
C TYR A 178 -6.71 -13.37 3.77
N GLU A 179 -6.17 -14.59 3.75
CA GLU A 179 -6.94 -15.83 3.85
C GLU A 179 -7.79 -15.88 5.12
N LYS A 180 -7.19 -15.54 6.28
CA LYS A 180 -7.88 -15.45 7.57
C LYS A 180 -9.00 -14.42 7.61
N ARG A 181 -9.09 -13.51 6.62
CA ARG A 181 -10.12 -12.47 6.50
C ARG A 181 -11.13 -12.76 5.41
N GLY A 182 -11.10 -13.98 4.86
CA GLY A 182 -12.05 -14.45 3.88
C GLY A 182 -11.71 -14.10 2.44
N PHE A 183 -10.53 -13.54 2.19
CA PHE A 183 -10.06 -13.44 0.81
C PHE A 183 -9.83 -14.83 0.23
N LYS A 184 -10.19 -14.98 -1.03
CA LYS A 184 -9.97 -16.20 -1.81
C LYS A 184 -8.80 -15.98 -2.76
N PHE A 185 -7.95 -16.98 -2.86
CA PHE A 185 -6.93 -17.04 -3.89
C PHE A 185 -7.59 -17.08 -5.27
N VAL A 186 -7.12 -16.26 -6.21
CA VAL A 186 -7.68 -16.18 -7.58
C VAL A 186 -6.66 -16.40 -8.67
N TRP A 187 -5.39 -16.05 -8.44
CA TRP A 187 -4.39 -16.16 -9.49
C TRP A 187 -2.96 -16.08 -8.95
N GLU A 188 -2.01 -16.70 -9.67
CA GLU A 188 -0.59 -16.59 -9.41
C GLU A 188 0.24 -16.55 -10.69
N LYS A 189 1.42 -15.97 -10.60
CA LYS A 189 2.43 -15.98 -11.68
C LYS A 189 3.84 -16.02 -11.09
N PRO A 190 4.72 -16.93 -11.53
CA PRO A 190 6.13 -16.86 -11.19
C PRO A 190 6.74 -15.53 -11.66
N TYR A 191 7.72 -15.02 -10.92
CA TYR A 191 8.44 -13.81 -11.35
C TYR A 191 9.23 -14.07 -12.62
N SER A 192 9.17 -13.12 -13.59
CA SER A 192 9.84 -13.24 -14.89
C SER A 192 11.32 -12.85 -14.83
N PHE A 193 11.80 -12.27 -13.73
CA PHE A 193 13.14 -11.70 -13.62
C PHE A 193 14.16 -12.59 -12.85
N GLY A 194 13.93 -13.90 -12.84
CA GLY A 194 14.89 -14.88 -12.32
C GLY A 194 14.94 -15.00 -10.78
N MET A 195 14.03 -14.37 -10.06
CA MET A 195 13.87 -14.59 -8.61
C MET A 195 12.96 -15.79 -8.34
N LEU A 196 13.27 -16.50 -7.26
CA LEU A 196 12.35 -17.49 -6.69
C LEU A 196 11.12 -16.76 -6.13
N GLY A 197 9.94 -17.42 -6.20
CA GLY A 197 8.69 -16.88 -5.69
C GLY A 197 7.71 -16.52 -6.79
N LYS A 198 6.52 -16.10 -6.34
CA LYS A 198 5.37 -15.83 -7.21
C LYS A 198 4.65 -14.58 -6.76
N SER A 199 4.11 -13.82 -7.72
CA SER A 199 3.05 -12.86 -7.48
C SER A 199 1.75 -13.63 -7.24
N LEU A 200 0.99 -13.22 -6.23
CA LEU A 200 -0.27 -13.83 -5.81
C LEU A 200 -1.38 -12.78 -5.85
N VAL A 201 -2.57 -13.19 -6.24
CA VAL A 201 -3.75 -12.34 -6.22
C VAL A 201 -4.82 -12.98 -5.37
N TYR A 202 -5.33 -12.21 -4.43
CA TYR A 202 -6.44 -12.58 -3.57
C TYR A 202 -7.61 -11.60 -3.75
N GLU A 203 -8.84 -12.12 -3.68
CA GLU A 203 -10.06 -11.34 -3.83
C GLU A 203 -11.05 -11.67 -2.71
N ILE A 204 -11.76 -10.64 -2.23
CA ILE A 204 -12.93 -10.81 -1.35
C ILE A 204 -14.14 -10.12 -1.97
N LYS A 205 -15.28 -10.81 -1.90
CA LYS A 205 -16.60 -10.24 -2.21
C LYS A 205 -17.19 -9.68 -0.93
N LEU A 206 -17.52 -8.39 -0.94
CA LEU A 206 -18.20 -7.72 0.17
C LEU A 206 -19.70 -7.88 -0.06
N ASN A 207 -20.38 -8.56 0.85
CA ASN A 207 -21.83 -8.63 0.82
C ASN A 207 -22.40 -7.30 1.34
N ARG A 208 -23.40 -6.76 0.67
CA ARG A 208 -24.24 -5.72 1.28
C ARG A 208 -24.93 -6.37 2.48
N GLY A 209 -24.61 -5.92 3.68
CA GLY A 209 -25.42 -6.21 4.86
C GLY A 209 -26.82 -5.63 4.73
#